data_e49916a302628cc65d7b2c529afef936
#
_entry.id   e49916a302628cc65d7b2c529afef936
#
_cell.length_a   1.000
_cell.length_b   1.000
_cell.length_c   1.000
_cell.angle_alpha   90.00
_cell.angle_beta   90.00
_cell.angle_gamma   90.00
#
_symmetry.space_group_name_H-M   'P 1'
#
loop_
_entity.id
_entity.type
_entity.pdbx_description
1 polymer ?
#
loop_
_entity_poly.entity_id
_entity_poly.type
_entity_poly.pdbx_seq_one_letter_code
_entity_poly.pdbx_strand_id
1 'polypeptide(L)'
;MANTFHGKGAMPDDHPNSMGTVGFMRRDYANFGFEHADVIVAVGYELQEFDPVRINPHGDKQIIHLHRFPAEVDAHYSVSVGIIGDISASVNALTEALGGHRFDCAAAPGSALLAEEFTRGQQDSRFPMAPQRIVADIRAALGRSDVVLVDTGATKMWMARLYPTYEPNTCLVSNGLSTMGFALPGALGVKLARPDTKVLAVAGDGAFLMNSQEIETAVRERIPLVVLIWEDGGYGLIEWKMDLELGEHHHVSFTNPDIVSYAESFGAKGYRITAADQLLPTLQAALDDDGVSLIACLDATL
;
A
#
# COMPACT_ATOMS: atom_id res chain seq x y z
N MET A 1 9.88 6.13 13.27
CA MET A 1 9.60 4.71 12.93
C MET A 1 9.17 4.63 11.49
N ALA A 2 9.70 3.69 10.69
CA ALA A 2 9.20 3.39 9.36
C ALA A 2 8.42 2.07 9.39
N ASN A 3 7.37 1.97 8.58
CA ASN A 3 6.59 0.75 8.41
C ASN A 3 7.07 0.00 7.16
N THR A 4 7.02 -1.33 7.18
CA THR A 4 7.02 -2.13 5.94
C THR A 4 5.65 -2.08 5.28
N PHE A 5 5.48 -2.67 4.11
CA PHE A 5 4.16 -2.73 3.45
C PHE A 5 3.12 -3.46 4.31
N HIS A 6 3.48 -4.60 4.91
CA HIS A 6 2.60 -5.31 5.84
C HIS A 6 2.47 -4.61 7.21
N GLY A 7 3.47 -3.82 7.58
CA GLY A 7 3.47 -3.06 8.83
C GLY A 7 2.70 -1.74 8.78
N LYS A 8 2.07 -1.39 7.64
CA LYS A 8 1.34 -0.12 7.50
C LYS A 8 0.26 0.03 8.58
N GLY A 9 0.27 1.18 9.26
CA GLY A 9 -0.63 1.49 10.36
C GLY A 9 -0.18 1.00 11.74
N ALA A 10 0.93 0.24 11.86
CA ALA A 10 1.52 -0.08 13.16
C ALA A 10 1.97 1.19 13.91
N MET A 11 2.48 2.17 13.17
CA MET A 11 2.64 3.56 13.61
C MET A 11 1.70 4.41 12.74
N PRO A 12 0.77 5.17 13.31
CA PRO A 12 -0.09 6.07 12.54
C PRO A 12 0.75 7.09 11.74
N ASP A 13 0.39 7.30 10.47
CA ASP A 13 1.16 8.21 9.61
C ASP A 13 1.03 9.69 10.01
N ASP A 14 0.05 10.05 10.84
CA ASP A 14 -0.10 11.37 11.46
C ASP A 14 0.70 11.53 12.79
N HIS A 15 1.40 10.49 13.24
CA HIS A 15 2.25 10.58 14.42
C HIS A 15 3.56 11.34 14.08
N PRO A 16 4.04 12.28 14.90
CA PRO A 16 5.24 13.09 14.61
C PRO A 16 6.54 12.28 14.41
N ASN A 17 6.59 11.06 14.92
CA ASN A 17 7.73 10.15 14.75
C ASN A 17 7.52 9.15 13.59
N SER A 18 6.44 9.27 12.81
CA SER A 18 6.27 8.44 11.63
C SER A 18 7.19 8.94 10.50
N MET A 19 7.86 7.99 9.87
CA MET A 19 8.65 8.21 8.66
C MET A 19 7.90 7.74 7.40
N GLY A 20 6.67 7.24 7.57
CA GLY A 20 5.92 6.60 6.50
C GLY A 20 6.34 5.15 6.26
N THR A 21 6.15 4.69 5.04
CA THR A 21 6.47 3.31 4.62
C THR A 21 7.83 3.26 3.94
N VAL A 22 8.63 2.25 4.25
CA VAL A 22 9.92 2.02 3.56
C VAL A 22 9.70 1.98 2.06
N GLY A 23 10.42 2.84 1.36
CA GLY A 23 10.22 3.04 -0.07
C GLY A 23 10.74 1.89 -0.92
N PHE A 24 10.11 1.73 -2.08
CA PHE A 24 10.53 0.77 -3.09
C PHE A 24 11.86 1.15 -3.75
N MET A 25 12.09 2.44 -3.96
CA MET A 25 13.32 2.98 -4.53
C MET A 25 14.37 3.20 -3.45
N ARG A 26 15.65 3.06 -3.80
CA ARG A 26 16.78 3.33 -2.88
C ARG A 26 16.74 4.73 -2.28
N ARG A 27 16.32 5.72 -3.06
CA ARG A 27 16.25 7.14 -2.68
C ARG A 27 14.82 7.61 -2.43
N ASP A 28 13.98 6.76 -1.86
CA ASP A 28 12.66 7.20 -1.42
C ASP A 28 12.77 7.97 -0.10
N TYR A 29 11.85 8.88 0.13
CA TYR A 29 11.89 9.83 1.25
C TYR A 29 11.93 9.15 2.62
N ALA A 30 11.17 8.08 2.81
CA ALA A 30 11.18 7.31 4.05
C ALA A 30 12.56 6.69 4.35
N ASN A 31 13.36 6.41 3.32
CA ASN A 31 14.66 5.78 3.49
C ASN A 31 15.74 6.75 4.00
N PHE A 32 15.55 8.07 3.84
CA PHE A 32 16.51 9.07 4.33
C PHE A 32 16.69 9.04 5.85
N GLY A 33 15.67 8.60 6.60
CA GLY A 33 15.80 8.42 8.03
C GLY A 33 16.79 7.34 8.45
N PHE A 34 17.02 6.34 7.60
CA PHE A 34 18.01 5.29 7.87
C PHE A 34 19.44 5.77 7.63
N GLU A 35 19.66 6.78 6.79
CA GLU A 35 21.02 7.30 6.51
C GLU A 35 21.68 7.85 7.78
N HIS A 36 20.88 8.41 8.69
CA HIS A 36 21.36 9.02 9.95
C HIS A 36 21.26 8.08 11.16
N ALA A 37 20.73 6.88 10.99
CA ALA A 37 20.62 5.91 12.06
C ALA A 37 21.93 5.16 12.26
N ASP A 38 22.36 5.00 13.50
CA ASP A 38 23.43 4.12 13.94
C ASP A 38 22.93 2.78 14.44
N VAL A 39 21.67 2.75 14.97
CA VAL A 39 20.97 1.56 15.42
C VAL A 39 19.62 1.44 14.73
N ILE A 40 19.31 0.24 14.23
CA ILE A 40 18.01 -0.11 13.67
C ILE A 40 17.37 -1.18 14.56
N VAL A 41 16.21 -0.87 15.13
CA VAL A 41 15.37 -1.85 15.82
C VAL A 41 14.34 -2.39 14.84
N ALA A 42 14.56 -3.60 14.36
CA ALA A 42 13.67 -4.28 13.43
C ALA A 42 12.69 -5.16 14.21
N VAL A 43 11.39 -4.88 14.10
CA VAL A 43 10.32 -5.56 14.82
C VAL A 43 9.45 -6.33 13.83
N GLY A 44 9.47 -7.65 13.89
CA GLY A 44 8.69 -8.53 13.03
C GLY A 44 9.08 -8.45 11.54
N TYR A 45 10.28 -7.96 11.22
CA TYR A 45 10.76 -7.81 9.86
C TYR A 45 11.32 -9.13 9.31
N GLU A 46 10.97 -9.44 8.08
CA GLU A 46 11.49 -10.55 7.28
C GLU A 46 12.06 -10.02 5.96
N LEU A 47 13.07 -10.71 5.41
CA LEU A 47 13.78 -10.26 4.19
C LEU A 47 12.87 -10.18 2.95
N GLN A 48 11.77 -10.96 2.92
CA GLN A 48 10.79 -10.91 1.84
C GLN A 48 10.03 -9.57 1.76
N GLU A 49 10.02 -8.77 2.86
CA GLU A 49 9.32 -7.49 2.87
C GLU A 49 10.00 -6.46 1.96
N PHE A 50 11.32 -6.36 2.04
CA PHE A 50 12.16 -5.55 1.17
C PHE A 50 13.65 -5.87 1.37
N ASP A 51 14.46 -5.53 0.39
CA ASP A 51 15.90 -5.74 0.40
C ASP A 51 16.59 -4.88 1.48
N PRO A 52 17.33 -5.48 2.44
CA PRO A 52 17.98 -4.75 3.53
C PRO A 52 19.05 -3.76 3.05
N VAL A 53 19.57 -3.88 1.84
CA VAL A 53 20.49 -2.88 1.26
C VAL A 53 19.90 -1.46 1.23
N ARG A 54 18.57 -1.33 1.30
CA ARG A 54 17.90 -0.03 1.29
C ARG A 54 17.98 0.71 2.61
N ILE A 55 18.07 -0.02 3.71
CA ILE A 55 18.13 0.56 5.07
C ILE A 55 19.55 0.55 5.64
N ASN A 56 20.41 -0.35 5.16
CA ASN A 56 21.78 -0.51 5.61
C ASN A 56 22.75 -0.75 4.43
N PRO A 57 22.85 0.21 3.48
CA PRO A 57 23.63 0.01 2.25
C PRO A 57 25.11 -0.24 2.46
N HIS A 58 25.66 0.22 3.58
CA HIS A 58 27.09 0.07 3.90
C HIS A 58 27.37 -1.09 4.88
N GLY A 59 26.32 -1.73 5.41
CA GLY A 59 26.48 -2.80 6.41
C GLY A 59 27.07 -2.34 7.75
N ASP A 60 26.99 -1.04 8.06
CA ASP A 60 27.66 -0.39 9.18
C ASP A 60 26.76 -0.13 10.39
N LYS A 61 25.44 -0.38 10.25
CA LYS A 61 24.47 -0.14 11.32
C LYS A 61 24.34 -1.34 12.25
N GLN A 62 24.14 -1.05 13.54
CA GLN A 62 23.80 -2.09 14.51
C GLN A 62 22.31 -2.46 14.38
N ILE A 63 22.04 -3.74 14.15
CA ILE A 63 20.67 -4.23 14.00
C ILE A 63 20.26 -5.03 15.25
N ILE A 64 19.19 -4.58 15.89
CA ILE A 64 18.48 -5.30 16.94
C ILE A 64 17.24 -5.93 16.30
N HIS A 65 17.19 -7.26 16.25
CA HIS A 65 16.11 -8.00 15.62
C HIS A 65 15.16 -8.59 16.67
N LEU A 66 13.91 -8.14 16.69
CA LEU A 66 12.84 -8.67 17.55
C LEU A 66 11.88 -9.49 16.70
N HIS A 67 11.84 -10.79 16.88
CA HIS A 67 10.97 -11.66 16.10
C HIS A 67 10.66 -12.96 16.84
N ARG A 68 9.64 -13.69 16.36
CA ARG A 68 9.35 -15.06 16.84
C ARG A 68 10.38 -16.10 16.39
N PHE A 69 11.12 -15.77 15.32
CA PHE A 69 12.09 -16.63 14.67
C PHE A 69 13.46 -15.95 14.59
N PRO A 70 14.56 -16.72 14.49
CA PRO A 70 15.87 -16.16 14.17
C PRO A 70 15.84 -15.40 12.86
N ALA A 71 16.65 -14.35 12.77
CA ALA A 71 16.82 -13.61 11.54
C ALA A 71 17.48 -14.47 10.45
N GLU A 72 17.06 -14.27 9.22
CA GLU A 72 17.81 -14.76 8.06
C GLU A 72 19.11 -13.96 7.90
N VAL A 73 20.15 -14.60 7.35
CA VAL A 73 21.46 -14.00 7.21
C VAL A 73 21.55 -13.29 5.86
N ASP A 74 21.92 -12.02 5.90
CA ASP A 74 22.21 -11.20 4.72
C ASP A 74 23.40 -10.28 4.99
N ALA A 75 24.15 -9.91 3.95
CA ALA A 75 25.34 -9.05 4.07
C ALA A 75 25.01 -7.64 4.61
N HIS A 76 23.80 -7.14 4.34
CA HIS A 76 23.29 -5.84 4.80
C HIS A 76 22.40 -5.95 6.04
N TYR A 77 22.18 -7.19 6.55
CA TYR A 77 21.35 -7.47 7.73
C TYR A 77 22.13 -8.29 8.76
N SER A 78 23.25 -7.75 9.19
CA SER A 78 24.05 -8.37 10.26
C SER A 78 23.47 -8.02 11.61
N VAL A 79 22.85 -9.02 12.27
CA VAL A 79 22.17 -8.84 13.56
C VAL A 79 23.19 -8.75 14.70
N SER A 80 23.22 -7.61 15.38
CA SER A 80 24.04 -7.39 16.58
C SER A 80 23.41 -8.00 17.82
N VAL A 81 22.08 -7.90 17.94
CA VAL A 81 21.30 -8.48 19.04
C VAL A 81 20.02 -9.10 18.48
N GLY A 82 19.83 -10.40 18.71
CA GLY A 82 18.60 -11.13 18.38
C GLY A 82 17.75 -11.38 19.62
N ILE A 83 16.51 -10.89 19.63
CA ILE A 83 15.52 -11.16 20.68
C ILE A 83 14.44 -12.04 20.06
N ILE A 84 14.48 -13.34 20.40
CA ILE A 84 13.56 -14.33 19.84
C ILE A 84 12.48 -14.66 20.86
N GLY A 85 11.23 -14.40 20.52
CA GLY A 85 10.12 -14.64 21.41
C GLY A 85 8.84 -13.95 20.97
N ASP A 86 7.88 -13.81 21.88
CA ASP A 86 6.68 -13.02 21.63
C ASP A 86 7.03 -11.56 21.44
N ILE A 87 6.58 -10.98 20.31
CA ILE A 87 6.93 -9.62 19.91
C ILE A 87 6.40 -8.60 20.92
N SER A 88 5.14 -8.74 21.36
CA SER A 88 4.54 -7.81 22.31
C SER A 88 5.27 -7.84 23.68
N ALA A 89 5.57 -9.03 24.16
CA ALA A 89 6.33 -9.18 25.42
C ALA A 89 7.73 -8.58 25.30
N SER A 90 8.41 -8.80 24.17
CA SER A 90 9.75 -8.27 23.91
C SER A 90 9.77 -6.75 23.82
N VAL A 91 8.79 -6.15 23.13
CA VAL A 91 8.65 -4.69 23.01
C VAL A 91 8.34 -4.06 24.37
N ASN A 92 7.45 -4.68 25.17
CA ASN A 92 7.13 -4.21 26.51
C ASN A 92 8.35 -4.25 27.43
N ALA A 93 9.09 -5.37 27.45
CA ALA A 93 10.29 -5.51 28.26
C ALA A 93 11.38 -4.48 27.84
N LEU A 94 11.56 -4.25 26.54
CA LEU A 94 12.48 -3.23 26.05
C LEU A 94 12.05 -1.82 26.49
N THR A 95 10.74 -1.52 26.42
CA THR A 95 10.18 -0.24 26.84
C THR A 95 10.40 0.00 28.35
N GLU A 96 10.18 -1.03 29.19
CA GLU A 96 10.43 -0.98 30.63
C GLU A 96 11.92 -0.77 30.92
N ALA A 97 12.80 -1.50 30.23
CA ALA A 97 14.25 -1.39 30.42
C ALA A 97 14.79 0.00 30.04
N LEU A 98 14.19 0.65 29.05
CA LEU A 98 14.55 2.02 28.65
C LEU A 98 14.09 3.07 29.68
N GLY A 99 13.12 2.75 30.55
CA GLY A 99 12.78 3.54 31.72
C GLY A 99 12.41 5.00 31.44
N GLY A 100 11.83 5.30 30.28
CA GLY A 100 11.50 6.67 29.86
C GLY A 100 12.72 7.47 29.37
N HIS A 101 13.83 6.82 29.10
CA HIS A 101 14.99 7.45 28.45
C HIS A 101 14.57 8.11 27.13
N ARG A 102 14.99 9.37 26.94
CA ARG A 102 14.72 10.10 25.71
C ARG A 102 15.99 10.10 24.86
N PHE A 103 15.82 9.66 23.63
CA PHE A 103 16.87 9.74 22.62
C PHE A 103 16.72 11.05 21.86
N ASP A 104 17.82 11.70 21.57
CA ASP A 104 17.84 12.87 20.68
C ASP A 104 17.82 12.34 19.23
N CYS A 105 16.61 12.18 18.70
CA CYS A 105 16.41 11.72 17.34
C CYS A 105 16.15 12.95 16.45
N ALA A 106 16.97 13.13 15.43
CA ALA A 106 16.69 14.10 14.38
C ALA A 106 15.33 13.79 13.74
N ALA A 107 14.53 14.84 13.51
CA ALA A 107 13.27 14.68 12.78
C ALA A 107 13.55 14.07 11.40
N ALA A 108 12.77 13.06 11.02
CA ALA A 108 12.93 12.43 9.72
C ALA A 108 12.49 13.41 8.61
N PRO A 109 13.41 13.94 7.78
CA PRO A 109 13.05 14.94 6.75
C PRO A 109 12.09 14.37 5.70
N GLY A 110 12.05 13.04 5.54
CA GLY A 110 11.22 12.36 4.55
C GLY A 110 9.72 12.49 4.76
N SER A 111 9.24 12.55 6.00
CA SER A 111 7.80 12.66 6.28
C SER A 111 7.20 13.98 5.78
N ALA A 112 7.94 15.08 5.89
CA ALA A 112 7.50 16.39 5.39
C ALA A 112 7.41 16.39 3.85
N LEU A 113 8.35 15.74 3.17
CA LEU A 113 8.35 15.62 1.71
C LEU A 113 7.19 14.75 1.21
N LEU A 114 6.88 13.66 1.92
CA LEU A 114 5.71 12.83 1.61
C LEU A 114 4.40 13.60 1.78
N ALA A 115 4.27 14.36 2.87
CA ALA A 115 3.10 15.19 3.13
C ALA A 115 2.93 16.31 2.07
N GLU A 116 4.04 16.91 1.62
CA GLU A 116 4.00 17.90 0.54
C GLU A 116 3.59 17.27 -0.79
N GLU A 117 4.13 16.11 -1.13
CA GLU A 117 3.75 15.39 -2.37
C GLU A 117 2.27 14.99 -2.33
N PHE A 118 1.77 14.50 -1.20
CA PHE A 118 0.36 14.18 -1.01
C PHE A 118 -0.52 15.42 -1.19
N THR A 119 -0.15 16.55 -0.58
CA THR A 119 -0.90 17.81 -0.68
C THR A 119 -0.92 18.35 -2.12
N ARG A 120 0.19 18.25 -2.84
CA ARG A 120 0.22 18.59 -4.28
C ARG A 120 -0.69 17.68 -5.10
N GLY A 121 -0.72 16.39 -4.78
CA GLY A 121 -1.60 15.41 -5.42
C GLY A 121 -3.07 15.80 -5.30
N GLN A 122 -3.52 16.28 -4.13
CA GLN A 122 -4.91 16.72 -3.92
C GLN A 122 -5.37 17.82 -4.89
N GLN A 123 -4.45 18.64 -5.38
CA GLN A 123 -4.73 19.78 -6.25
C GLN A 123 -4.54 19.45 -7.73
N ASP A 124 -4.06 18.26 -8.07
CA ASP A 124 -3.81 17.87 -9.45
C ASP A 124 -5.14 17.59 -10.17
N SER A 125 -5.38 18.31 -11.26
CA SER A 125 -6.60 18.21 -12.07
C SER A 125 -6.37 17.57 -13.46
N ARG A 126 -5.17 17.06 -13.72
CA ARG A 126 -4.84 16.41 -14.99
C ARG A 126 -5.67 15.15 -15.22
N PHE A 127 -5.89 14.85 -16.49
CA PHE A 127 -6.47 13.60 -16.94
C PHE A 127 -5.71 13.10 -18.21
N PRO A 128 -5.27 11.83 -18.29
CA PRO A 128 -5.37 10.77 -17.28
C PRO A 128 -4.86 11.20 -15.90
N MET A 129 -5.42 10.62 -14.83
CA MET A 129 -5.18 11.08 -13.47
C MET A 129 -3.77 10.72 -12.99
N ALA A 130 -3.13 11.67 -12.29
CA ALA A 130 -1.90 11.36 -11.58
C ALA A 130 -2.17 10.41 -10.40
N PRO A 131 -1.31 9.39 -10.16
CA PRO A 131 -1.45 8.47 -9.03
C PRO A 131 -1.59 9.17 -7.68
N GLN A 132 -0.88 10.27 -7.47
CA GLN A 132 -0.97 11.09 -6.26
C GLN A 132 -2.38 11.63 -6.03
N ARG A 133 -3.08 12.03 -7.09
CA ARG A 133 -4.46 12.50 -7.02
C ARG A 133 -5.41 11.37 -6.67
N ILE A 134 -5.26 10.22 -7.30
CA ILE A 134 -6.11 9.05 -7.01
C ILE A 134 -5.95 8.62 -5.55
N VAL A 135 -4.71 8.54 -5.04
CA VAL A 135 -4.42 8.22 -3.63
C VAL A 135 -5.06 9.23 -2.68
N ALA A 136 -5.00 10.52 -3.00
CA ALA A 136 -5.60 11.58 -2.19
C ALA A 136 -7.13 11.46 -2.15
N ASP A 137 -7.77 11.20 -3.27
CA ASP A 137 -9.22 11.02 -3.37
C ASP A 137 -9.68 9.75 -2.62
N ILE A 138 -8.94 8.64 -2.70
CA ILE A 138 -9.19 7.43 -1.90
C ILE A 138 -9.13 7.76 -0.40
N ARG A 139 -8.09 8.49 0.04
CA ARG A 139 -7.98 8.85 1.47
C ARG A 139 -9.12 9.76 1.93
N ALA A 140 -9.57 10.67 1.07
CA ALA A 140 -10.69 11.57 1.38
C ALA A 140 -12.06 10.85 1.42
N ALA A 141 -12.21 9.75 0.66
CA ALA A 141 -13.43 8.96 0.62
C ALA A 141 -13.59 8.00 1.81
N LEU A 142 -12.48 7.59 2.44
CA LEU A 142 -12.46 6.60 3.53
C LEU A 142 -12.22 7.25 4.88
N GLY A 143 -12.87 6.75 5.93
CA GLY A 143 -12.60 7.10 7.32
C GLY A 143 -11.30 6.47 7.84
N ARG A 144 -10.95 6.75 9.10
CA ARG A 144 -9.71 6.25 9.74
C ARG A 144 -9.69 4.72 9.90
N SER A 145 -10.85 4.13 10.19
CA SER A 145 -11.04 2.69 10.46
C SER A 145 -11.58 1.91 9.27
N ASP A 146 -11.87 2.58 8.15
CA ASP A 146 -12.27 1.92 6.92
C ASP A 146 -11.07 1.20 6.29
N VAL A 147 -11.34 0.17 5.49
CA VAL A 147 -10.30 -0.72 5.00
C VAL A 147 -10.12 -0.59 3.50
N VAL A 148 -8.87 -0.40 3.09
CA VAL A 148 -8.46 -0.49 1.69
C VAL A 148 -7.58 -1.72 1.48
N LEU A 149 -7.89 -2.51 0.46
CA LEU A 149 -7.03 -3.60 0.00
C LEU A 149 -6.37 -3.19 -1.31
N VAL A 150 -5.08 -3.43 -1.41
CA VAL A 150 -4.28 -2.97 -2.52
C VAL A 150 -3.62 -4.15 -3.22
N ASP A 151 -3.93 -4.30 -4.50
CA ASP A 151 -3.38 -5.36 -5.32
C ASP A 151 -1.92 -5.10 -5.74
N THR A 152 -1.28 -6.14 -6.25
CA THR A 152 0.09 -6.08 -6.77
C THR A 152 0.16 -5.31 -8.08
N GLY A 153 1.23 -4.53 -8.26
CA GLY A 153 1.53 -3.75 -9.45
C GLY A 153 2.01 -2.34 -9.12
N ALA A 154 1.97 -1.44 -10.11
CA ALA A 154 2.29 -0.03 -9.91
C ALA A 154 1.37 0.63 -8.87
N THR A 155 0.10 0.29 -8.88
CA THR A 155 -0.92 0.68 -7.89
C THR A 155 -0.44 0.44 -6.45
N LYS A 156 0.16 -0.75 -6.18
CA LYS A 156 0.74 -1.08 -4.88
C LYS A 156 1.80 -0.07 -4.45
N MET A 157 2.68 0.28 -5.36
CA MET A 157 3.81 1.17 -5.05
C MET A 157 3.32 2.55 -4.62
N TRP A 158 2.36 3.10 -5.35
CA TRP A 158 1.79 4.40 -5.06
C TRP A 158 0.98 4.40 -3.76
N MET A 159 0.11 3.40 -3.57
CA MET A 159 -0.72 3.28 -2.37
C MET A 159 0.14 3.02 -1.12
N ALA A 160 1.09 2.11 -1.18
CA ALA A 160 1.95 1.82 -0.03
C ALA A 160 2.77 3.04 0.40
N ARG A 161 3.25 3.83 -0.59
CA ARG A 161 4.09 4.99 -0.36
C ARG A 161 3.32 6.21 0.14
N LEU A 162 2.18 6.54 -0.48
CA LEU A 162 1.51 7.83 -0.31
C LEU A 162 0.21 7.76 0.50
N TYR A 163 -0.46 6.59 0.58
CA TYR A 163 -1.73 6.50 1.28
C TYR A 163 -1.53 6.58 2.79
N PRO A 164 -1.98 7.66 3.48
CA PRO A 164 -1.83 7.78 4.92
C PRO A 164 -2.69 6.75 5.65
N THR A 165 -2.07 5.94 6.49
CA THR A 165 -2.73 4.89 7.28
C THR A 165 -2.63 5.23 8.76
N TYR A 166 -3.76 5.23 9.47
CA TYR A 166 -3.86 5.73 10.83
C TYR A 166 -4.13 4.66 11.87
N GLU A 167 -4.57 3.48 11.43
CA GLU A 167 -4.90 2.35 12.30
C GLU A 167 -4.35 1.04 11.72
N PRO A 168 -3.95 0.08 12.55
CA PRO A 168 -3.52 -1.22 12.08
C PRO A 168 -4.62 -1.95 11.28
N ASN A 169 -4.21 -2.72 10.28
CA ASN A 169 -5.12 -3.52 9.45
C ASN A 169 -6.19 -2.73 8.69
N THR A 170 -5.92 -1.46 8.37
CA THR A 170 -6.80 -0.63 7.55
C THR A 170 -6.26 -0.36 6.14
N CYS A 171 -5.00 -0.71 5.88
CA CYS A 171 -4.40 -0.73 4.54
C CYS A 171 -3.67 -2.06 4.35
N LEU A 172 -4.31 -2.98 3.63
CA LEU A 172 -3.79 -4.33 3.39
C LEU A 172 -3.20 -4.40 1.99
N VAL A 173 -1.91 -4.64 1.90
CA VAL A 173 -1.15 -4.61 0.65
C VAL A 173 -0.70 -6.03 0.30
N SER A 174 -0.95 -6.47 -0.95
CA SER A 174 -0.39 -7.74 -1.45
C SER A 174 1.14 -7.64 -1.53
N ASN A 175 1.85 -8.26 -0.59
CA ASN A 175 3.31 -8.27 -0.52
C ASN A 175 3.84 -9.66 -0.15
N GLY A 176 5.15 -9.82 0.06
CA GLY A 176 5.77 -11.13 0.19
C GLY A 176 5.77 -11.86 -1.14
N LEU A 177 4.89 -12.84 -1.35
CA LEU A 177 4.72 -13.52 -2.65
C LEU A 177 4.07 -12.62 -3.72
N SER A 178 3.51 -11.48 -3.33
CA SER A 178 2.98 -10.44 -4.23
C SER A 178 2.02 -10.98 -5.30
N THR A 179 1.05 -11.79 -4.88
CA THR A 179 0.06 -12.37 -5.76
C THR A 179 -0.84 -11.29 -6.37
N MET A 180 -0.99 -11.29 -7.68
CA MET A 180 -2.00 -10.49 -8.38
C MET A 180 -3.39 -11.11 -8.20
N GLY A 181 -4.45 -10.29 -8.24
CA GLY A 181 -5.83 -10.74 -8.01
C GLY A 181 -6.17 -10.91 -6.52
N PHE A 182 -5.44 -10.25 -5.62
CA PHE A 182 -5.61 -10.31 -4.17
C PHE A 182 -6.74 -9.39 -3.67
N ALA A 183 -6.84 -8.16 -4.22
CA ALA A 183 -7.63 -7.10 -3.59
C ALA A 183 -9.12 -7.40 -3.58
N LEU A 184 -9.71 -7.84 -4.68
CA LEU A 184 -11.14 -8.12 -4.78
C LEU A 184 -11.59 -9.28 -3.86
N PRO A 185 -11.02 -10.50 -3.93
CA PRO A 185 -11.44 -11.57 -3.01
C PRO A 185 -11.09 -11.26 -1.55
N GLY A 186 -9.99 -10.57 -1.30
CA GLY A 186 -9.63 -10.11 0.03
C GLY A 186 -10.65 -9.14 0.60
N ALA A 187 -11.17 -8.21 -0.21
CA ALA A 187 -12.18 -7.23 0.20
C ALA A 187 -13.51 -7.90 0.53
N LEU A 188 -13.92 -8.94 -0.21
CA LEU A 188 -15.05 -9.78 0.15
C LEU A 188 -14.87 -10.39 1.55
N GLY A 189 -13.70 -10.97 1.82
CA GLY A 189 -13.38 -11.54 3.13
C GLY A 189 -13.43 -10.51 4.26
N VAL A 190 -12.89 -9.31 4.04
CA VAL A 190 -12.94 -8.22 5.03
C VAL A 190 -14.37 -7.76 5.26
N LYS A 191 -15.18 -7.59 4.21
CA LYS A 191 -16.57 -7.15 4.34
C LYS A 191 -17.44 -8.16 5.09
N LEU A 192 -17.19 -9.46 4.89
CA LEU A 192 -17.83 -10.52 5.66
C LEU A 192 -17.44 -10.51 7.14
N ALA A 193 -16.16 -10.27 7.43
CA ALA A 193 -15.67 -10.22 8.81
C ALA A 193 -16.03 -8.92 9.55
N ARG A 194 -16.21 -7.82 8.81
CA ARG A 194 -16.47 -6.47 9.33
C ARG A 194 -17.61 -5.80 8.53
N PRO A 195 -18.86 -6.24 8.66
CA PRO A 195 -19.97 -5.82 7.81
C PRO A 195 -20.26 -4.31 7.86
N ASP A 196 -20.01 -3.66 8.99
CA ASP A 196 -20.27 -2.23 9.19
C ASP A 196 -19.15 -1.30 8.69
N THR A 197 -18.04 -1.86 8.21
CA THR A 197 -16.86 -1.11 7.74
C THR A 197 -16.98 -0.84 6.24
N LYS A 198 -16.64 0.36 5.78
CA LYS A 198 -16.45 0.63 4.35
C LYS A 198 -15.19 -0.10 3.88
N VAL A 199 -15.30 -0.80 2.76
CA VAL A 199 -14.20 -1.57 2.18
C VAL A 199 -14.03 -1.20 0.73
N LEU A 200 -12.80 -0.85 0.36
CA LEU A 200 -12.40 -0.53 -1.01
C LEU A 200 -11.32 -1.49 -1.48
N ALA A 201 -11.55 -2.18 -2.59
CA ALA A 201 -10.51 -2.88 -3.32
C ALA A 201 -9.90 -1.93 -4.36
N VAL A 202 -8.56 -1.85 -4.40
CA VAL A 202 -7.81 -1.04 -5.36
C VAL A 202 -6.88 -1.96 -6.15
N ALA A 203 -7.06 -2.02 -7.45
CA ALA A 203 -6.29 -2.90 -8.33
C ALA A 203 -5.94 -2.20 -9.64
N GLY A 204 -4.80 -2.55 -10.24
CA GLY A 204 -4.58 -2.31 -11.65
C GLY A 204 -5.47 -3.23 -12.49
N ASP A 205 -5.73 -2.86 -13.73
CA ASP A 205 -6.59 -3.62 -14.64
C ASP A 205 -6.14 -5.07 -14.84
N GLY A 206 -4.83 -5.31 -15.02
CA GLY A 206 -4.29 -6.65 -15.15
C GLY A 206 -4.48 -7.51 -13.89
N ALA A 207 -4.34 -6.93 -12.70
CA ALA A 207 -4.56 -7.63 -11.45
C ALA A 207 -6.06 -7.90 -11.21
N PHE A 208 -6.91 -6.93 -11.50
CA PHE A 208 -8.37 -7.08 -11.42
C PHE A 208 -8.86 -8.24 -12.28
N LEU A 209 -8.41 -8.35 -13.52
CA LEU A 209 -8.86 -9.39 -14.44
C LEU A 209 -8.48 -10.82 -14.00
N MET A 210 -7.52 -10.99 -13.09
CA MET A 210 -7.12 -12.31 -12.61
C MET A 210 -8.15 -12.99 -11.70
N ASN A 211 -8.96 -12.23 -10.96
CA ASN A 211 -10.01 -12.75 -10.08
C ASN A 211 -11.33 -11.97 -10.20
N SER A 212 -11.58 -11.33 -11.34
CA SER A 212 -12.77 -10.48 -11.58
C SER A 212 -14.10 -11.26 -11.49
N GLN A 213 -14.10 -12.59 -11.64
CA GLN A 213 -15.28 -13.44 -11.47
C GLN A 213 -15.87 -13.38 -10.05
N GLU A 214 -15.10 -12.95 -9.05
CA GLU A 214 -15.60 -12.78 -7.67
C GLU A 214 -16.65 -11.68 -7.52
N ILE A 215 -16.86 -10.88 -8.57
CA ILE A 215 -18.01 -9.97 -8.65
C ILE A 215 -19.33 -10.75 -8.56
N GLU A 216 -19.39 -11.92 -9.22
CA GLU A 216 -20.55 -12.82 -9.11
C GLU A 216 -20.83 -13.20 -7.66
N THR A 217 -19.79 -13.61 -6.95
CA THR A 217 -19.89 -13.95 -5.52
C THR A 217 -20.44 -12.77 -4.72
N ALA A 218 -19.89 -11.56 -4.93
CA ALA A 218 -20.34 -10.36 -4.22
C ALA A 218 -21.81 -10.03 -4.49
N VAL A 219 -22.23 -10.10 -5.74
CA VAL A 219 -23.62 -9.81 -6.15
C VAL A 219 -24.58 -10.87 -5.62
N ARG A 220 -24.28 -12.16 -5.79
CA ARG A 220 -25.13 -13.27 -5.35
C ARG A 220 -25.30 -13.28 -3.83
N GLU A 221 -24.23 -13.06 -3.09
CA GLU A 221 -24.26 -13.03 -1.62
C GLU A 221 -24.68 -11.67 -1.05
N ARG A 222 -24.93 -10.67 -1.91
CA ARG A 222 -25.33 -9.30 -1.53
C ARG A 222 -24.32 -8.66 -0.57
N ILE A 223 -23.05 -8.77 -0.90
CA ILE A 223 -21.96 -8.18 -0.14
C ILE A 223 -21.63 -6.83 -0.77
N PRO A 224 -21.93 -5.68 -0.10
CA PRO A 224 -21.61 -4.37 -0.63
C PRO A 224 -20.08 -4.21 -0.78
N LEU A 225 -19.64 -3.86 -1.98
CA LEU A 225 -18.23 -3.78 -2.30
C LEU A 225 -17.94 -2.75 -3.37
N VAL A 226 -16.90 -1.96 -3.19
CA VAL A 226 -16.39 -1.03 -4.20
C VAL A 226 -15.02 -1.50 -4.69
N VAL A 227 -14.86 -1.57 -6.00
CA VAL A 227 -13.59 -1.88 -6.66
C VAL A 227 -13.18 -0.69 -7.51
N LEU A 228 -12.04 -0.08 -7.20
CA LEU A 228 -11.41 0.95 -8.02
C LEU A 228 -10.33 0.29 -8.89
N ILE A 229 -10.49 0.43 -10.19
CA ILE A 229 -9.61 -0.16 -11.21
C ILE A 229 -8.82 0.96 -11.86
N TRP A 230 -7.49 0.93 -11.71
CA TRP A 230 -6.58 1.83 -12.40
C TRP A 230 -6.25 1.21 -13.74
N GLU A 231 -6.61 1.91 -14.82
CA GLU A 231 -6.43 1.42 -16.19
C GLU A 231 -5.22 2.09 -16.84
N ASP A 232 -4.19 1.30 -17.11
CA ASP A 232 -3.04 1.71 -17.95
C ASP A 232 -2.89 0.83 -19.20
N GLY A 233 -3.69 -0.26 -19.33
CA GLY A 233 -3.68 -1.17 -20.46
C GLY A 233 -2.45 -2.07 -20.50
N GLY A 234 -1.80 -2.31 -19.36
CA GLY A 234 -0.59 -3.09 -19.31
C GLY A 234 -0.17 -3.58 -17.93
N TYR A 235 0.93 -4.30 -17.90
CA TYR A 235 1.63 -4.68 -16.66
C TYR A 235 2.69 -3.64 -16.33
N GLY A 236 2.27 -2.39 -16.02
CA GLY A 236 3.12 -1.21 -15.92
C GLY A 236 4.35 -1.36 -15.02
N LEU A 237 4.27 -2.05 -13.86
CA LEU A 237 5.44 -2.30 -13.03
C LEU A 237 6.46 -3.22 -13.71
N ILE A 238 6.01 -4.19 -14.50
CA ILE A 238 6.89 -5.09 -15.26
C ILE A 238 7.51 -4.34 -16.43
N GLU A 239 6.71 -3.56 -17.16
CA GLU A 239 7.19 -2.66 -18.21
C GLU A 239 8.31 -1.76 -17.72
N TRP A 240 8.06 -1.01 -16.65
CA TRP A 240 9.08 -0.15 -16.04
C TRP A 240 10.36 -0.88 -15.64
N LYS A 241 10.24 -2.09 -15.07
CA LYS A 241 11.42 -2.90 -14.71
C LYS A 241 12.19 -3.40 -15.93
N MET A 242 11.48 -3.85 -16.96
CA MET A 242 12.12 -4.29 -18.20
C MET A 242 12.87 -3.14 -18.86
N ASP A 243 12.28 -1.95 -18.95
CA ASP A 243 12.93 -0.77 -19.50
C ASP A 243 14.18 -0.37 -18.68
N LEU A 244 14.08 -0.44 -17.36
CA LEU A 244 15.19 -0.11 -16.46
C LEU A 244 16.38 -1.10 -16.58
N GLU A 245 16.08 -2.39 -16.70
CA GLU A 245 17.08 -3.47 -16.64
C GLU A 245 17.55 -3.89 -18.04
N LEU A 246 16.66 -3.87 -19.03
CA LEU A 246 16.94 -4.38 -20.38
C LEU A 246 17.00 -3.26 -21.44
N GLY A 247 16.49 -2.06 -21.12
CA GLY A 247 16.40 -0.93 -22.05
C GLY A 247 15.20 -0.98 -23.01
N GLU A 248 14.38 -2.03 -22.94
CA GLU A 248 13.18 -2.21 -23.74
C GLU A 248 12.23 -3.20 -23.08
N HIS A 249 10.93 -3.13 -23.42
CA HIS A 249 9.92 -4.05 -22.91
C HIS A 249 9.15 -4.73 -24.04
N HIS A 250 8.63 -5.93 -23.77
CA HIS A 250 7.86 -6.73 -24.72
C HIS A 250 6.72 -7.47 -24.05
N HIS A 251 5.59 -7.61 -24.76
CA HIS A 251 4.45 -8.45 -24.36
C HIS A 251 3.81 -8.07 -23.01
N VAL A 252 3.89 -6.81 -22.61
CA VAL A 252 3.33 -6.30 -21.36
C VAL A 252 2.01 -5.56 -21.54
N SER A 253 1.67 -5.16 -22.75
CA SER A 253 0.43 -4.46 -23.08
C SER A 253 -0.72 -5.42 -23.39
N PHE A 254 -1.92 -5.06 -23.01
CA PHE A 254 -3.16 -5.80 -23.32
C PHE A 254 -4.34 -4.84 -23.49
N THR A 255 -5.51 -5.39 -23.85
CA THR A 255 -6.75 -4.61 -23.99
C THR A 255 -7.73 -4.99 -22.90
N ASN A 256 -8.36 -3.97 -22.30
CA ASN A 256 -9.39 -4.18 -21.29
C ASN A 256 -10.78 -4.37 -21.94
N PRO A 257 -11.67 -5.15 -21.30
CA PRO A 257 -13.09 -5.05 -21.60
C PRO A 257 -13.61 -3.67 -21.21
N ASP A 258 -14.76 -3.26 -21.72
CA ASP A 258 -15.46 -2.11 -21.16
C ASP A 258 -15.93 -2.43 -19.74
N ILE A 259 -15.29 -1.82 -18.75
CA ILE A 259 -15.51 -2.12 -17.32
C ILE A 259 -16.93 -1.81 -16.87
N VAL A 260 -17.57 -0.79 -17.46
CA VAL A 260 -18.98 -0.45 -17.12
C VAL A 260 -19.90 -1.58 -17.57
N SER A 261 -19.83 -1.96 -18.84
CA SER A 261 -20.62 -3.06 -19.40
C SER A 261 -20.28 -4.39 -18.70
N TYR A 262 -19.02 -4.59 -18.33
CA TYR A 262 -18.57 -5.76 -17.58
C TYR A 262 -19.24 -5.85 -16.20
N ALA A 263 -19.27 -4.75 -15.45
CA ALA A 263 -19.97 -4.68 -14.15
C ALA A 263 -21.47 -4.98 -14.30
N GLU A 264 -22.12 -4.33 -15.26
CA GLU A 264 -23.56 -4.47 -15.52
C GLU A 264 -23.95 -5.91 -15.90
N SER A 265 -23.07 -6.64 -16.60
CA SER A 265 -23.29 -8.05 -16.96
C SER A 265 -23.42 -8.97 -15.76
N PHE A 266 -22.85 -8.60 -14.59
CA PHE A 266 -23.01 -9.31 -13.33
C PHE A 266 -24.16 -8.74 -12.46
N GLY A 267 -24.80 -7.65 -12.87
CA GLY A 267 -25.80 -6.94 -12.06
C GLY A 267 -25.18 -5.96 -11.04
N ALA A 268 -23.90 -5.64 -11.19
CA ALA A 268 -23.20 -4.61 -10.44
C ALA A 268 -23.31 -3.24 -11.12
N LYS A 269 -22.99 -2.16 -10.41
CA LYS A 269 -22.92 -0.81 -10.98
C LYS A 269 -21.53 -0.55 -11.56
N GLY A 270 -21.49 0.00 -12.76
CA GLY A 270 -20.24 0.39 -13.44
C GLY A 270 -20.14 1.91 -13.56
N TYR A 271 -18.94 2.44 -13.29
CA TYR A 271 -18.64 3.87 -13.44
C TYR A 271 -17.33 4.04 -14.22
N ARG A 272 -17.31 5.03 -15.11
CA ARG A 272 -16.09 5.43 -15.80
C ARG A 272 -15.77 6.89 -15.48
N ILE A 273 -14.59 7.09 -14.93
CA ILE A 273 -14.07 8.42 -14.63
C ILE A 273 -13.45 9.00 -15.92
N THR A 274 -13.87 10.20 -16.29
CA THR A 274 -13.41 10.92 -17.49
C THR A 274 -12.80 12.28 -17.18
N ALA A 275 -12.83 12.69 -15.90
CA ALA A 275 -12.20 13.92 -15.41
C ALA A 275 -11.83 13.74 -13.93
N ALA A 276 -10.76 14.38 -13.49
CA ALA A 276 -10.20 14.19 -12.16
C ALA A 276 -11.15 14.55 -11.00
N ASP A 277 -12.04 15.51 -11.20
CA ASP A 277 -13.01 15.95 -10.20
C ASP A 277 -14.19 14.99 -9.98
N GLN A 278 -14.33 13.97 -10.84
CA GLN A 278 -15.40 12.98 -10.75
C GLN A 278 -15.05 11.84 -9.76
N LEU A 279 -13.76 11.54 -9.52
CA LEU A 279 -13.37 10.34 -8.77
C LEU A 279 -13.86 10.38 -7.33
N LEU A 280 -13.56 11.44 -6.59
CA LEU A 280 -13.95 11.55 -5.18
C LEU A 280 -15.47 11.44 -4.96
N PRO A 281 -16.33 12.21 -5.64
CA PRO A 281 -17.79 12.08 -5.44
C PRO A 281 -18.31 10.70 -5.87
N THR A 282 -17.73 10.08 -6.90
CA THR A 282 -18.12 8.72 -7.31
C THR A 282 -17.75 7.68 -6.27
N LEU A 283 -16.52 7.75 -5.71
CA LEU A 283 -16.10 6.88 -4.62
C LEU A 283 -17.01 7.01 -3.40
N GLN A 284 -17.33 8.25 -2.98
CA GLN A 284 -18.20 8.50 -1.83
C GLN A 284 -19.60 7.92 -2.07
N ALA A 285 -20.20 8.18 -3.23
CA ALA A 285 -21.52 7.66 -3.56
C ALA A 285 -21.54 6.12 -3.62
N ALA A 286 -20.51 5.50 -4.19
CA ALA A 286 -20.40 4.04 -4.28
C ALA A 286 -20.17 3.39 -2.89
N LEU A 287 -19.38 4.02 -2.02
CA LEU A 287 -19.09 3.51 -0.66
C LEU A 287 -20.29 3.70 0.31
N ASP A 288 -21.22 4.59 -0.03
CA ASP A 288 -22.47 4.80 0.73
C ASP A 288 -23.63 3.94 0.20
N ASP A 289 -23.43 3.22 -0.90
CA ASP A 289 -24.42 2.34 -1.52
C ASP A 289 -24.31 0.90 -1.00
N ASP A 290 -25.42 0.20 -0.89
CA ASP A 290 -25.51 -1.19 -0.43
C ASP A 290 -25.23 -2.23 -1.54
N GLY A 291 -24.76 -1.79 -2.71
CA GLY A 291 -24.51 -2.65 -3.87
C GLY A 291 -23.03 -2.90 -4.15
N VAL A 292 -22.80 -3.63 -5.25
CA VAL A 292 -21.46 -3.82 -5.79
C VAL A 292 -21.19 -2.77 -6.87
N SER A 293 -20.07 -2.07 -6.77
CA SER A 293 -19.69 -1.01 -7.70
C SER A 293 -18.27 -1.18 -8.22
N LEU A 294 -18.09 -1.07 -9.54
CA LEU A 294 -16.81 -1.03 -10.21
C LEU A 294 -16.58 0.38 -10.75
N ILE A 295 -15.44 0.96 -10.45
CA ILE A 295 -15.05 2.30 -10.90
C ILE A 295 -13.77 2.18 -11.71
N ALA A 296 -13.84 2.48 -13.00
CA ALA A 296 -12.69 2.50 -13.90
C ALA A 296 -12.12 3.91 -14.01
N CYS A 297 -10.82 4.05 -13.80
CA CYS A 297 -10.11 5.31 -13.84
C CYS A 297 -8.83 5.17 -14.66
N LEU A 298 -8.70 5.97 -15.75
CA LEU A 298 -7.44 6.06 -16.49
C LEU A 298 -6.39 6.77 -15.62
N ASP A 299 -5.27 6.13 -15.43
CA ASP A 299 -4.14 6.70 -14.72
C ASP A 299 -2.95 7.03 -15.63
N ALA A 300 -2.07 7.90 -15.15
CA ALA A 300 -0.85 8.34 -15.83
C ALA A 300 0.37 7.77 -15.08
N THR A 301 0.35 6.47 -14.80
CA THR A 301 1.36 5.83 -13.93
C THR A 301 2.75 5.80 -14.57
N LEU A 302 2.86 5.78 -15.90
CA LEU A 302 4.14 5.68 -16.63
C LEU A 302 4.27 6.76 -17.68
#